data_1ec50bf28eeb5190f55179678883f009
#
_entry.id   1ec50bf28eeb5190f55179678883f009
#
_cell.length_a   1.000
_cell.length_b   1.000
_cell.length_c   1.000
_cell.angle_alpha   90.00
_cell.angle_beta   90.00
_cell.angle_gamma   90.00
#
_symmetry.space_group_name_H-M   'P 1'
#
loop_
_entity.id
_entity.type
_entity.pdbx_description
1 polymer ?
#
loop_
_entity_poly.entity_id
_entity_poly.type
_entity_poly.pdbx_seq_one_letter_code
_entity_poly.pdbx_strand_id
1 'polypeptide(L)'
;AKPLQDSVEQVPVAQPSVPETDVNESEEVSVVENNKLSTYDDSEFWMTFEDGTRVHLNYNTTLKYPPHFGTTTRTVYLDGEAYFQVAKDSKRPFRVITANGVVKQYGTTFNVNTHVPGITKVVLVKGSVSVLPNQGGEYKIKPGELAVLQADTQDVQISVVDIEPYIAWNSGRFVFDNCSLESLMNVISRWYNKDVVFESEDTKKIRFTGDIDRYGSIEPILKAIQRVTHLEMEIQGKTIIIKK
;
A
#
# COMPACT_ATOMS: atom_id res chain seq x y z
N ALA A 1 -49.65 -19.96 -73.76
CA ALA A 1 -48.30 -19.41 -73.97
C ALA A 1 -47.57 -19.34 -72.65
N LYS A 2 -46.56 -20.18 -72.52
CA LYS A 2 -45.61 -20.18 -71.38
C LYS A 2 -44.47 -19.20 -71.66
N PRO A 3 -43.98 -18.40 -70.72
CA PRO A 3 -42.70 -17.72 -70.89
C PRO A 3 -41.53 -18.58 -70.48
N LEU A 4 -40.44 -18.46 -71.23
CA LEU A 4 -39.15 -19.08 -71.08
C LEU A 4 -38.44 -18.61 -69.78
N GLN A 5 -37.82 -19.56 -69.11
CA GLN A 5 -36.86 -19.34 -68.04
C GLN A 5 -35.46 -19.10 -68.63
N ASP A 6 -34.89 -17.93 -68.42
CA ASP A 6 -33.47 -17.67 -68.69
C ASP A 6 -32.69 -18.03 -67.42
N SER A 7 -31.83 -19.06 -67.57
CA SER A 7 -30.88 -19.50 -66.60
C SER A 7 -29.61 -18.62 -66.67
N VAL A 8 -29.36 -17.81 -65.70
CA VAL A 8 -28.10 -17.09 -65.57
C VAL A 8 -27.12 -17.95 -64.72
N GLU A 9 -26.09 -18.43 -65.40
CA GLU A 9 -24.99 -19.19 -64.88
C GLU A 9 -24.10 -18.29 -64.00
N GLN A 10 -24.06 -18.56 -62.71
CA GLN A 10 -23.16 -17.84 -61.77
C GLN A 10 -21.79 -18.51 -61.81
N VAL A 11 -20.79 -17.75 -62.25
CA VAL A 11 -19.37 -18.12 -62.14
C VAL A 11 -18.91 -17.91 -60.71
N PRO A 12 -18.24 -18.86 -60.03
CA PRO A 12 -17.71 -18.68 -58.71
C PRO A 12 -16.46 -17.78 -58.74
N VAL A 13 -16.53 -16.66 -58.06
CA VAL A 13 -15.37 -15.81 -57.80
C VAL A 13 -14.57 -16.46 -56.67
N ALA A 14 -13.33 -16.86 -56.97
CA ALA A 14 -12.37 -17.37 -56.01
C ALA A 14 -12.01 -16.28 -55.03
N GLN A 15 -12.27 -16.55 -53.73
CA GLN A 15 -11.74 -15.74 -52.64
C GLN A 15 -10.26 -16.10 -52.38
N PRO A 16 -9.38 -15.11 -52.12
CA PRO A 16 -8.00 -15.42 -51.78
C PRO A 16 -7.95 -16.05 -50.38
N SER A 17 -7.35 -17.22 -50.28
CA SER A 17 -7.02 -17.92 -49.05
C SER A 17 -6.04 -17.10 -48.23
N VAL A 18 -6.48 -16.62 -47.07
CA VAL A 18 -5.63 -16.10 -46.02
C VAL A 18 -5.02 -17.32 -45.33
N PRO A 19 -3.69 -17.38 -45.08
CA PRO A 19 -3.11 -18.49 -44.36
C PRO A 19 -3.62 -18.48 -42.91
N GLU A 20 -4.23 -19.55 -42.49
CA GLU A 20 -4.53 -19.85 -41.10
C GLU A 20 -3.18 -19.98 -40.35
N THR A 21 -2.83 -18.93 -39.61
CA THR A 21 -1.83 -19.02 -38.57
C THR A 21 -2.47 -19.76 -37.40
N ASP A 22 -2.03 -20.98 -37.18
CA ASP A 22 -2.28 -21.75 -35.96
C ASP A 22 -1.84 -20.92 -34.75
N VAL A 23 -2.78 -20.26 -34.10
CA VAL A 23 -2.60 -19.73 -32.75
C VAL A 23 -3.40 -20.64 -31.83
N ASN A 24 -2.87 -21.83 -31.62
CA ASN A 24 -3.34 -22.71 -30.59
C ASN A 24 -2.29 -22.76 -29.47
N GLU A 25 -2.26 -21.73 -28.66
CA GLU A 25 -1.77 -21.79 -27.29
C GLU A 25 -2.83 -21.13 -26.41
N SER A 26 -3.83 -21.95 -26.07
CA SER A 26 -4.62 -21.71 -24.87
C SER A 26 -3.66 -21.85 -23.68
N GLU A 27 -3.00 -20.73 -23.28
CA GLU A 27 -2.53 -20.63 -21.92
C GLU A 27 -3.76 -20.81 -21.02
N GLU A 28 -3.91 -22.00 -20.46
CA GLU A 28 -4.75 -22.21 -19.29
C GLU A 28 -4.25 -21.20 -18.25
N VAL A 29 -4.97 -20.10 -18.12
CA VAL A 29 -4.83 -19.20 -16.96
C VAL A 29 -5.28 -20.04 -15.77
N SER A 30 -4.35 -20.80 -15.20
CA SER A 30 -4.56 -21.45 -13.91
C SER A 30 -4.84 -20.29 -12.95
N VAL A 31 -6.07 -20.22 -12.46
CA VAL A 31 -6.45 -19.28 -11.41
C VAL A 31 -5.69 -19.74 -10.16
N VAL A 32 -4.48 -19.22 -9.99
CA VAL A 32 -3.71 -19.43 -8.76
C VAL A 32 -4.47 -18.73 -7.65
N GLU A 33 -5.10 -19.51 -6.80
CA GLU A 33 -5.81 -18.98 -5.63
C GLU A 33 -4.79 -18.32 -4.71
N ASN A 34 -4.84 -17.00 -4.61
CA ASN A 34 -3.93 -16.22 -3.77
C ASN A 34 -4.26 -16.45 -2.29
N ASN A 35 -3.24 -16.66 -1.49
CA ASN A 35 -3.35 -16.56 -0.04
C ASN A 35 -3.71 -15.12 0.34
N LYS A 36 -4.49 -14.98 1.40
CA LYS A 36 -4.87 -13.68 1.98
C LYS A 36 -4.51 -13.64 3.44
N LEU A 37 -3.75 -12.64 3.84
CA LEU A 37 -3.45 -12.32 5.24
C LEU A 37 -3.99 -10.93 5.55
N SER A 38 -4.70 -10.79 6.66
CA SER A 38 -5.26 -9.50 7.09
C SER A 38 -4.96 -9.24 8.56
N THR A 39 -4.60 -8.01 8.89
CA THR A 39 -4.48 -7.49 10.25
C THR A 39 -5.68 -6.59 10.57
N TYR A 40 -5.97 -6.43 11.86
CA TYR A 40 -7.06 -5.59 12.38
C TYR A 40 -6.51 -4.28 12.98
N ASP A 41 -7.38 -3.47 13.58
CA ASP A 41 -7.07 -2.13 14.11
C ASP A 41 -5.92 -2.09 15.12
N ASP A 42 -5.80 -3.11 15.95
CA ASP A 42 -4.83 -3.20 17.06
C ASP A 42 -3.77 -4.30 16.85
N SER A 43 -3.60 -4.74 15.61
CA SER A 43 -2.72 -5.87 15.29
C SER A 43 -1.73 -5.56 14.17
N GLU A 44 -0.62 -6.26 14.24
CA GLU A 44 0.43 -6.28 13.22
C GLU A 44 0.90 -7.71 13.04
N PHE A 45 1.53 -8.00 11.91
CA PHE A 45 1.99 -9.36 11.63
C PHE A 45 3.28 -9.40 10.82
N TRP A 46 4.25 -10.20 11.30
CA TRP A 46 5.47 -10.52 10.57
C TRP A 46 5.34 -11.81 9.80
N MET A 47 5.79 -11.82 8.56
CA MET A 47 5.90 -13.03 7.77
C MET A 47 7.22 -13.08 7.00
N THR A 48 7.62 -14.29 6.63
CA THR A 48 8.78 -14.52 5.76
C THR A 48 8.34 -15.42 4.62
N PHE A 49 8.58 -14.98 3.39
CA PHE A 49 8.35 -15.77 2.19
C PHE A 49 9.46 -16.81 1.98
N GLU A 50 9.19 -17.80 1.12
CA GLU A 50 10.14 -18.86 0.78
C GLU A 50 11.46 -18.37 0.18
N ASP A 51 11.45 -17.18 -0.46
CA ASP A 51 12.63 -16.53 -1.05
C ASP A 51 13.48 -15.76 -0.01
N GLY A 52 13.08 -15.77 1.26
CA GLY A 52 13.71 -15.04 2.34
C GLY A 52 13.25 -13.58 2.48
N THR A 53 12.32 -13.11 1.64
CA THR A 53 11.71 -11.79 1.79
C THR A 53 10.89 -11.74 3.07
N ARG A 54 11.14 -10.71 3.90
CA ARG A 54 10.40 -10.45 5.14
C ARG A 54 9.45 -9.27 4.96
N VAL A 55 8.24 -9.44 5.45
CA VAL A 55 7.19 -8.41 5.40
C VAL A 55 6.60 -8.23 6.78
N HIS A 56 6.49 -6.98 7.21
CA HIS A 56 5.78 -6.59 8.42
C HIS A 56 4.52 -5.83 7.99
N LEU A 57 3.35 -6.36 8.33
CA LEU A 57 2.06 -5.74 8.09
C LEU A 57 1.67 -4.89 9.28
N ASN A 58 1.31 -3.63 9.05
CA ASN A 58 0.75 -2.74 10.05
C ASN A 58 -0.75 -3.04 10.25
N TYR A 59 -1.43 -2.28 11.10
CA TYR A 59 -2.87 -2.40 11.35
C TYR A 59 -3.70 -2.27 10.06
N ASN A 60 -4.92 -2.81 10.05
CA ASN A 60 -5.90 -2.71 8.94
C ASN A 60 -5.27 -2.93 7.58
N THR A 61 -4.45 -3.96 7.45
CA THR A 61 -3.70 -4.24 6.25
C THR A 61 -4.07 -5.61 5.71
N THR A 62 -4.32 -5.68 4.42
CA THR A 62 -4.53 -6.92 3.68
C THR A 62 -3.39 -7.12 2.68
N LEU A 63 -2.73 -8.26 2.77
CA LEU A 63 -1.74 -8.73 1.80
C LEU A 63 -2.28 -9.99 1.11
N LYS A 64 -2.33 -9.95 -0.23
CA LYS A 64 -2.61 -11.14 -1.05
C LYS A 64 -1.34 -11.54 -1.77
N TYR A 65 -1.03 -12.83 -1.78
CA TYR A 65 0.18 -13.36 -2.36
C TYR A 65 -0.03 -14.80 -2.87
N PRO A 66 0.67 -15.24 -3.92
CA PRO A 66 0.54 -16.61 -4.41
C PRO A 66 1.16 -17.61 -3.42
N PRO A 67 0.73 -18.86 -3.40
CA PRO A 67 1.38 -19.92 -2.61
C PRO A 67 2.88 -20.05 -2.89
N HIS A 68 3.27 -19.90 -4.16
CA HIS A 68 4.65 -19.87 -4.63
C HIS A 68 4.85 -18.72 -5.61
N PHE A 69 5.97 -18.05 -5.54
CA PHE A 69 6.31 -17.02 -6.53
C PHE A 69 6.60 -17.64 -7.89
N GLY A 70 6.20 -16.92 -8.94
CA GLY A 70 6.47 -17.31 -10.32
C GLY A 70 7.96 -17.33 -10.69
N THR A 71 8.27 -17.89 -11.83
CA THR A 71 9.65 -18.00 -12.36
C THR A 71 10.18 -16.68 -12.89
N THR A 72 9.31 -15.74 -13.27
CA THR A 72 9.68 -14.43 -13.86
C THR A 72 9.49 -13.26 -12.92
N THR A 73 8.54 -13.33 -11.97
CA THR A 73 8.20 -12.25 -11.04
C THR A 73 7.79 -12.79 -9.68
N ARG A 74 7.93 -11.94 -8.66
CA ARG A 74 7.44 -12.14 -7.29
C ARG A 74 6.41 -11.05 -7.01
N THR A 75 5.12 -11.37 -7.14
CA THR A 75 4.06 -10.37 -7.08
C THR A 75 3.18 -10.56 -5.86
N VAL A 76 2.91 -9.46 -5.14
CA VAL A 76 1.98 -9.36 -4.03
C VAL A 76 1.04 -8.18 -4.23
N TYR A 77 -0.13 -8.21 -3.58
CA TYR A 77 -1.13 -7.14 -3.62
C TYR A 77 -1.32 -6.60 -2.22
N LEU A 78 -1.22 -5.30 -2.05
CA LEU A 78 -1.30 -4.61 -0.77
C LEU A 78 -2.47 -3.63 -0.73
N ASP A 79 -3.24 -3.72 0.34
CA ASP A 79 -4.20 -2.73 0.80
C ASP A 79 -3.93 -2.48 2.29
N GLY A 80 -3.49 -1.27 2.65
CA GLY A 80 -3.02 -0.92 3.99
C GLY A 80 -1.56 -0.48 4.03
N GLU A 81 -0.81 -0.85 5.07
CA GLU A 81 0.59 -0.47 5.23
C GLU A 81 1.50 -1.65 5.55
N ALA A 82 2.60 -1.75 4.80
CA ALA A 82 3.58 -2.80 5.00
C ALA A 82 5.02 -2.31 4.81
N TYR A 83 5.90 -2.84 5.67
CA TYR A 83 7.34 -2.67 5.57
C TYR A 83 7.96 -3.93 4.98
N PHE A 84 8.69 -3.76 3.90
CA PHE A 84 9.28 -4.83 3.11
C PHE A 84 10.80 -4.85 3.24
N GLN A 85 11.36 -6.01 3.57
CA GLN A 85 12.78 -6.32 3.47
C GLN A 85 12.93 -7.42 2.42
N VAL A 86 13.08 -7.02 1.16
CA VAL A 86 13.03 -7.96 0.04
C VAL A 86 14.37 -8.60 -0.22
N ALA A 87 14.37 -9.93 -0.31
CA ALA A 87 15.53 -10.72 -0.67
C ALA A 87 16.03 -10.33 -2.09
N LYS A 88 17.35 -10.23 -2.25
CA LYS A 88 17.96 -9.85 -3.52
C LYS A 88 17.78 -10.95 -4.55
N ASP A 89 17.13 -10.62 -5.66
CA ASP A 89 17.01 -11.48 -6.84
C ASP A 89 16.97 -10.60 -8.10
N SER A 90 18.09 -10.57 -8.83
CA SER A 90 18.24 -9.74 -10.03
C SER A 90 17.48 -10.27 -11.25
N LYS A 91 17.02 -11.52 -11.21
CA LYS A 91 16.29 -12.17 -12.32
C LYS A 91 14.79 -12.00 -12.20
N ARG A 92 14.26 -11.98 -10.96
CA ARG A 92 12.84 -11.90 -10.69
C ARG A 92 12.51 -10.64 -9.86
N PRO A 93 11.99 -9.58 -10.48
CA PRO A 93 11.56 -8.40 -9.73
C PRO A 93 10.48 -8.77 -8.72
N PHE A 94 10.54 -8.12 -7.55
CA PHE A 94 9.45 -8.13 -6.58
C PHE A 94 8.51 -6.96 -6.87
N ARG A 95 7.21 -7.21 -6.95
CA ARG A 95 6.20 -6.23 -7.31
C ARG A 95 5.14 -6.16 -6.21
N VAL A 96 4.93 -4.96 -5.68
CA VAL A 96 3.79 -4.67 -4.79
C VAL A 96 2.75 -3.92 -5.61
N ILE A 97 1.62 -4.56 -5.84
CA ILE A 97 0.48 -3.98 -6.56
C ILE A 97 -0.41 -3.28 -5.53
N THR A 98 -0.72 -2.04 -5.77
CA THR A 98 -1.66 -1.22 -4.98
C THR A 98 -2.77 -0.68 -5.88
N ALA A 99 -3.79 -0.06 -5.28
CA ALA A 99 -4.88 0.56 -6.04
C ALA A 99 -4.39 1.65 -7.02
N ASN A 100 -3.29 2.36 -6.69
CA ASN A 100 -2.84 3.53 -7.45
C ASN A 100 -1.58 3.27 -8.29
N GLY A 101 -1.06 2.04 -8.29
CA GLY A 101 0.12 1.69 -9.09
C GLY A 101 0.92 0.54 -8.54
N VAL A 102 2.11 0.35 -9.10
CA VAL A 102 3.01 -0.76 -8.83
C VAL A 102 4.33 -0.24 -8.27
N VAL A 103 4.81 -0.87 -7.20
CA VAL A 103 6.17 -0.68 -6.66
C VAL A 103 7.02 -1.87 -7.10
N LYS A 104 8.08 -1.63 -7.88
CA LYS A 104 8.93 -2.65 -8.50
C LYS A 104 10.37 -2.51 -8.02
N GLN A 105 11.00 -3.63 -7.63
CA GLN A 105 12.37 -3.64 -7.15
C GLN A 105 13.01 -5.05 -7.19
N TYR A 106 14.35 -5.18 -6.90
CA TYR A 106 15.13 -6.41 -7.03
C TYR A 106 15.89 -6.82 -5.75
N GLY A 107 15.62 -6.18 -4.63
CA GLY A 107 16.30 -6.44 -3.34
C GLY A 107 16.52 -5.15 -2.56
N THR A 108 15.51 -4.75 -1.78
CA THR A 108 15.34 -3.38 -1.28
C THR A 108 14.61 -3.40 0.05
N THR A 109 14.84 -2.39 0.86
CA THR A 109 14.07 -2.13 2.08
C THR A 109 13.24 -0.86 1.90
N PHE A 110 11.92 -0.94 2.04
CA PHE A 110 10.99 0.17 1.80
C PHE A 110 9.67 -0.03 2.53
N ASN A 111 8.95 1.06 2.74
CA ASN A 111 7.59 1.09 3.29
C ASN A 111 6.58 1.49 2.20
N VAL A 112 5.42 0.86 2.20
CA VAL A 112 4.28 1.24 1.34
C VAL A 112 3.07 1.44 2.22
N ASN A 113 2.37 2.58 2.05
CA ASN A 113 1.17 2.93 2.80
C ASN A 113 0.05 3.37 1.84
N THR A 114 -1.09 2.71 1.93
CA THR A 114 -2.32 2.98 1.13
C THR A 114 -3.52 3.32 2.01
N HIS A 115 -3.34 3.58 3.30
CA HIS A 115 -4.44 3.85 4.25
C HIS A 115 -5.28 5.08 3.88
N VAL A 116 -4.71 6.04 3.16
CA VAL A 116 -5.48 7.19 2.66
C VAL A 116 -6.07 6.82 1.30
N PRO A 117 -7.40 6.78 1.16
CA PRO A 117 -8.04 6.45 -0.11
C PRO A 117 -7.52 7.31 -1.26
N GLY A 118 -7.23 6.68 -2.38
CA GLY A 118 -6.70 7.35 -3.58
C GLY A 118 -5.22 7.76 -3.49
N ILE A 119 -4.52 7.48 -2.40
CA ILE A 119 -3.10 7.83 -2.22
C ILE A 119 -2.29 6.58 -1.88
N THR A 120 -1.18 6.38 -2.60
CA THR A 120 -0.14 5.42 -2.23
C THR A 120 1.15 6.17 -1.93
N LYS A 121 1.69 5.99 -0.72
CA LYS A 121 2.98 6.53 -0.30
C LYS A 121 4.02 5.42 -0.29
N VAL A 122 5.19 5.68 -0.86
CA VAL A 122 6.32 4.75 -0.88
C VAL A 122 7.56 5.46 -0.36
N VAL A 123 8.12 4.96 0.73
CA VAL A 123 9.35 5.51 1.33
C VAL A 123 10.47 4.49 1.16
N LEU A 124 11.58 4.93 0.57
CA LEU A 124 12.73 4.07 0.34
C LEU A 124 13.76 4.22 1.48
N VAL A 125 14.07 3.10 2.13
CA VAL A 125 15.08 3.03 3.20
C VAL A 125 16.44 2.66 2.65
N LYS A 126 16.51 1.62 1.80
CA LYS A 126 17.77 1.11 1.25
C LYS A 126 17.55 0.43 -0.10
N GLY A 127 18.47 0.66 -1.04
CA GLY A 127 18.47 0.05 -2.36
C GLY A 127 17.91 0.97 -3.44
N SER A 128 17.10 0.44 -4.35
CA SER A 128 16.49 1.19 -5.46
C SER A 128 15.09 0.66 -5.73
N VAL A 129 14.14 1.54 -5.88
CA VAL A 129 12.73 1.24 -6.17
C VAL A 129 12.29 2.05 -7.38
N SER A 130 11.49 1.42 -8.23
CA SER A 130 10.71 2.10 -9.26
C SER A 130 9.24 2.09 -8.85
N VAL A 131 8.57 3.24 -8.98
CA VAL A 131 7.13 3.36 -8.82
C VAL A 131 6.49 3.62 -10.19
N LEU A 132 5.43 2.89 -10.48
CA LEU A 132 4.69 2.94 -11.74
C LEU A 132 3.23 3.25 -11.42
N PRO A 133 2.77 4.50 -11.57
CA PRO A 133 1.35 4.82 -11.41
C PRO A 133 0.53 4.06 -12.46
N ASN A 134 -0.78 3.91 -12.21
CA ASN A 134 -1.68 3.22 -13.14
C ASN A 134 -1.71 3.87 -14.54
N GLN A 135 -1.45 5.17 -14.57
CA GLN A 135 -1.29 5.96 -15.80
C GLN A 135 0.02 6.73 -15.70
N GLY A 136 0.87 6.64 -16.71
CA GLY A 136 2.14 7.37 -16.73
C GLY A 136 3.36 6.47 -16.88
N GLY A 137 4.53 7.01 -16.52
CA GLY A 137 5.83 6.39 -16.69
C GLY A 137 6.34 5.62 -15.48
N GLU A 138 7.59 5.21 -15.56
CA GLU A 138 8.36 4.60 -14.46
C GLU A 138 9.22 5.67 -13.80
N TYR A 139 9.08 5.86 -12.49
CA TYR A 139 9.81 6.82 -11.69
C TYR A 139 10.70 6.10 -10.70
N LYS A 140 12.00 6.43 -10.66
CA LYS A 140 12.96 5.84 -9.72
C LYS A 140 13.08 6.73 -8.50
N ILE A 141 13.09 6.12 -7.31
CA ILE A 141 13.34 6.80 -6.04
C ILE A 141 14.62 6.29 -5.39
N LYS A 142 15.25 7.18 -4.61
CA LYS A 142 16.50 6.95 -3.88
C LYS A 142 16.23 6.79 -2.38
N PRO A 143 17.16 6.19 -1.62
CA PRO A 143 17.07 6.17 -0.16
C PRO A 143 16.88 7.58 0.42
N GLY A 144 15.93 7.72 1.36
CA GLY A 144 15.53 9.02 1.94
C GLY A 144 14.47 9.76 1.15
N GLU A 145 13.95 9.19 0.05
CA GLU A 145 12.88 9.80 -0.72
C GLU A 145 11.53 9.14 -0.45
N LEU A 146 10.51 9.98 -0.47
CA LEU A 146 9.08 9.64 -0.48
C LEU A 146 8.53 9.85 -1.88
N ALA A 147 7.88 8.83 -2.45
CA ALA A 147 7.03 8.96 -3.62
C ALA A 147 5.56 8.90 -3.22
N VAL A 148 4.75 9.82 -3.76
CA VAL A 148 3.30 9.87 -3.58
C VAL A 148 2.63 9.68 -4.92
N LEU A 149 1.87 8.57 -5.06
CA LEU A 149 1.04 8.26 -6.21
C LEU A 149 -0.40 8.62 -5.85
N GLN A 150 -1.08 9.36 -6.73
CA GLN A 150 -2.49 9.73 -6.57
C GLN A 150 -3.33 9.06 -7.65
N ALA A 151 -4.54 8.64 -7.31
CA ALA A 151 -5.43 7.87 -8.18
C ALA A 151 -5.72 8.56 -9.53
N ASP A 152 -5.89 9.87 -9.51
CA ASP A 152 -6.39 10.64 -10.65
C ASP A 152 -5.27 11.42 -11.38
N THR A 153 -4.00 11.19 -11.03
CA THR A 153 -2.87 11.88 -11.66
C THR A 153 -1.90 10.90 -12.31
N GLN A 154 -1.27 11.35 -13.40
CA GLN A 154 -0.19 10.61 -14.04
C GLN A 154 1.16 10.89 -13.38
N ASP A 155 1.24 11.95 -12.58
CA ASP A 155 2.48 12.44 -11.97
C ASP A 155 2.68 11.82 -10.59
N VAL A 156 3.93 11.47 -10.33
CA VAL A 156 4.41 11.02 -9.02
C VAL A 156 5.15 12.17 -8.36
N GLN A 157 4.69 12.59 -7.19
CA GLN A 157 5.40 13.57 -6.39
C GLN A 157 6.53 12.88 -5.64
N ILE A 158 7.78 13.31 -5.86
CA ILE A 158 8.96 12.78 -5.17
C ILE A 158 9.61 13.88 -4.37
N SER A 159 9.88 13.62 -3.09
CA SER A 159 10.53 14.55 -2.17
C SER A 159 11.50 13.85 -1.23
N VAL A 160 12.57 14.54 -0.85
CA VAL A 160 13.45 14.09 0.23
C VAL A 160 12.76 14.37 1.56
N VAL A 161 12.72 13.37 2.44
CA VAL A 161 12.03 13.46 3.73
C VAL A 161 12.88 12.84 4.85
N ASP A 162 12.58 13.20 6.10
CA ASP A 162 12.94 12.34 7.22
C ASP A 162 12.07 11.08 7.13
N ILE A 163 12.71 9.93 7.03
CA ILE A 163 12.00 8.64 6.86
C ILE A 163 11.46 8.09 8.20
N GLU A 164 12.00 8.54 9.33
CA GLU A 164 11.64 8.00 10.65
C GLU A 164 10.12 8.02 10.93
N PRO A 165 9.40 9.10 10.68
CA PRO A 165 7.94 9.12 10.89
C PRO A 165 7.16 8.08 10.07
N TYR A 166 7.74 7.59 8.98
CA TYR A 166 7.09 6.61 8.09
C TYR A 166 7.41 5.16 8.44
N ILE A 167 8.51 4.91 9.16
CA ILE A 167 9.01 3.55 9.41
C ILE A 167 9.15 3.17 10.88
N ALA A 168 9.09 4.14 11.80
CA ALA A 168 9.27 3.92 13.24
C ALA A 168 8.30 2.88 13.82
N TRP A 169 7.10 2.79 13.25
CA TRP A 169 6.10 1.79 13.64
C TRP A 169 6.65 0.36 13.52
N ASN A 170 7.51 0.09 12.53
CA ASN A 170 8.15 -1.20 12.32
C ASN A 170 9.11 -1.59 13.47
N SER A 171 9.59 -0.62 14.24
CA SER A 171 10.39 -0.83 15.46
C SER A 171 9.61 -0.59 16.74
N GLY A 172 8.29 -0.59 16.67
CA GLY A 172 7.42 -0.44 17.83
C GLY A 172 7.34 0.97 18.39
N ARG A 173 7.53 2.00 17.55
CA ARG A 173 7.47 3.40 17.94
C ARG A 173 6.48 4.19 17.08
N PHE A 174 5.91 5.23 17.69
CA PHE A 174 5.22 6.30 16.99
C PHE A 174 6.12 7.54 17.01
N VAL A 175 6.55 7.99 15.86
CA VAL A 175 7.33 9.23 15.72
C VAL A 175 6.45 10.30 15.06
N PHE A 176 6.31 11.40 15.75
CA PHE A 176 5.51 12.56 15.34
C PHE A 176 6.43 13.76 15.16
N ASP A 177 6.35 14.37 14.01
CA ASP A 177 7.06 15.63 13.71
C ASP A 177 6.06 16.71 13.35
N ASN A 178 5.98 17.75 14.22
CA ASN A 178 5.10 18.91 14.03
C ASN A 178 3.68 18.53 13.55
N CYS A 179 3.14 17.42 14.04
CA CYS A 179 1.79 16.99 13.68
C CYS A 179 0.73 17.66 14.56
N SER A 180 -0.52 17.72 14.09
CA SER A 180 -1.62 18.20 14.94
C SER A 180 -1.96 17.19 16.02
N LEU A 181 -2.44 17.66 17.17
CA LEU A 181 -2.92 16.77 18.24
C LEU A 181 -4.05 15.87 17.75
N GLU A 182 -4.91 16.34 16.87
CA GLU A 182 -5.92 15.52 16.21
C GLU A 182 -5.29 14.34 15.44
N SER A 183 -4.27 14.61 14.61
CA SER A 183 -3.58 13.56 13.85
C SER A 183 -2.88 12.55 14.77
N LEU A 184 -2.21 13.04 15.83
CA LEU A 184 -1.56 12.21 16.83
C LEU A 184 -2.58 11.32 17.55
N MET A 185 -3.69 11.90 18.03
CA MET A 185 -4.72 11.16 18.76
C MET A 185 -5.45 10.16 17.85
N ASN A 186 -5.61 10.46 16.56
CA ASN A 186 -6.16 9.50 15.59
C ASN A 186 -5.29 8.24 15.43
N VAL A 187 -3.97 8.38 15.49
CA VAL A 187 -3.05 7.24 15.44
C VAL A 187 -3.11 6.44 16.74
N ILE A 188 -2.98 7.11 17.88
CA ILE A 188 -2.95 6.47 19.20
C ILE A 188 -4.29 5.79 19.51
N SER A 189 -5.40 6.49 19.30
CA SER A 189 -6.74 5.98 19.60
C SER A 189 -7.05 4.70 18.82
N ARG A 190 -6.65 4.68 17.56
CA ARG A 190 -6.82 3.50 16.71
C ARG A 190 -6.03 2.31 17.24
N TRP A 191 -4.74 2.51 17.57
CA TRP A 191 -3.88 1.44 18.09
C TRP A 191 -4.38 0.87 19.43
N TYR A 192 -4.89 1.74 20.31
CA TYR A 192 -5.40 1.33 21.62
C TYR A 192 -6.92 1.02 21.62
N ASN A 193 -7.53 0.97 20.44
CA ASN A 193 -8.98 0.72 20.26
C ASN A 193 -9.84 1.62 21.17
N LYS A 194 -9.56 2.93 21.11
CA LYS A 194 -10.26 3.97 21.86
C LYS A 194 -10.91 4.97 20.91
N ASP A 195 -12.00 5.56 21.35
CA ASP A 195 -12.61 6.71 20.71
C ASP A 195 -12.00 8.00 21.28
N VAL A 196 -11.97 9.09 20.52
CA VAL A 196 -11.45 10.40 20.98
C VAL A 196 -12.50 11.47 20.80
N VAL A 197 -12.73 12.24 21.86
CA VAL A 197 -13.60 13.41 21.87
C VAL A 197 -12.81 14.62 22.30
N PHE A 198 -12.79 15.64 21.47
CA PHE A 198 -12.24 16.96 21.79
C PHE A 198 -13.38 17.88 22.21
N GLU A 199 -13.35 18.43 23.42
CA GLU A 199 -14.32 19.42 23.87
C GLU A 199 -14.17 20.79 23.19
N SER A 200 -12.97 21.07 22.65
CA SER A 200 -12.69 22.31 21.94
C SER A 200 -11.97 22.07 20.62
N GLU A 201 -12.45 22.64 19.53
CA GLU A 201 -11.84 22.55 18.21
C GLU A 201 -10.42 23.15 18.14
N ASP A 202 -10.12 24.14 18.98
CA ASP A 202 -8.80 24.76 19.00
C ASP A 202 -7.71 23.80 19.51
N THR A 203 -8.07 22.88 20.41
CA THR A 203 -7.12 21.90 20.94
C THR A 203 -6.62 20.91 19.89
N LYS A 204 -7.43 20.62 18.86
CA LYS A 204 -7.07 19.77 17.73
C LYS A 204 -5.83 20.28 16.97
N LYS A 205 -5.65 21.59 16.90
CA LYS A 205 -4.59 22.25 16.12
C LYS A 205 -3.25 22.35 16.86
N ILE A 206 -3.20 22.05 18.15
CA ILE A 206 -1.96 22.07 18.94
C ILE A 206 -0.94 21.14 18.25
N ARG A 207 0.29 21.65 18.10
CA ARG A 207 1.35 20.92 17.44
C ARG A 207 2.15 20.09 18.44
N PHE A 208 2.47 18.88 18.02
CA PHE A 208 3.21 17.92 18.81
C PHE A 208 4.38 17.35 18.01
N THR A 209 5.55 17.26 18.66
CA THR A 209 6.73 16.54 18.20
C THR A 209 7.17 15.62 19.32
N GLY A 210 7.39 14.36 19.03
CA GLY A 210 7.79 13.39 20.03
C GLY A 210 7.92 11.99 19.49
N ASP A 211 8.52 11.13 20.32
CA ASP A 211 8.71 9.72 20.08
C ASP A 211 8.04 8.95 21.23
N ILE A 212 7.20 7.99 20.92
CA ILE A 212 6.35 7.28 21.86
C ILE A 212 6.44 5.78 21.58
N ASP A 213 6.70 4.98 22.62
CA ASP A 213 6.63 3.53 22.53
C ASP A 213 5.21 3.08 22.17
N ARG A 214 5.12 2.21 21.18
CA ARG A 214 3.86 1.67 20.66
C ARG A 214 3.28 0.59 21.57
N TYR A 215 4.16 -0.16 22.23
CA TYR A 215 3.77 -1.26 23.09
C TYR A 215 3.73 -0.83 24.56
N GLY A 216 2.65 -1.14 25.24
CA GLY A 216 2.43 -0.76 26.62
C GLY A 216 1.01 -0.24 26.84
N SER A 217 0.76 0.33 28.02
CA SER A 217 -0.53 0.95 28.31
C SER A 217 -0.59 2.39 27.79
N ILE A 218 -1.80 2.88 27.53
CA ILE A 218 -2.02 4.22 26.96
C ILE A 218 -1.81 5.36 28.00
N GLU A 219 -1.97 5.06 29.28
CA GLU A 219 -1.96 6.08 30.35
C GLU A 219 -0.65 6.85 30.45
N PRO A 220 0.56 6.24 30.35
CA PRO A 220 1.81 6.99 30.32
C PRO A 220 1.90 7.93 29.13
N ILE A 221 1.36 7.54 27.99
CA ILE A 221 1.34 8.34 26.74
C ILE A 221 0.47 9.58 26.95
N LEU A 222 -0.76 9.40 27.43
CA LEU A 222 -1.66 10.53 27.71
C LEU A 222 -1.05 11.49 28.74
N LYS A 223 -0.42 10.96 29.80
CA LYS A 223 0.29 11.80 30.78
C LYS A 223 1.45 12.60 30.17
N ALA A 224 2.19 12.01 29.23
CA ALA A 224 3.26 12.72 28.54
C ALA A 224 2.69 13.85 27.66
N ILE A 225 1.62 13.60 26.92
CA ILE A 225 0.94 14.59 26.11
C ILE A 225 0.36 15.73 26.98
N GLN A 226 -0.30 15.39 28.09
CA GLN A 226 -0.84 16.38 29.06
C GLN A 226 0.24 17.34 29.57
N ARG A 227 1.44 16.81 29.92
CA ARG A 227 2.55 17.62 30.42
C ARG A 227 3.04 18.66 29.42
N VAL A 228 3.05 18.30 28.13
CA VAL A 228 3.54 19.18 27.06
C VAL A 228 2.47 20.16 26.60
N THR A 229 1.22 19.71 26.54
CA THR A 229 0.10 20.50 26.00
C THR A 229 -0.65 21.30 27.06
N HIS A 230 -0.48 20.96 28.34
CA HIS A 230 -1.25 21.49 29.48
C HIS A 230 -2.77 21.24 29.35
N LEU A 231 -3.18 20.23 28.60
CA LEU A 231 -4.57 19.82 28.46
C LEU A 231 -4.89 18.75 29.50
N GLU A 232 -6.16 18.66 29.87
CA GLU A 232 -6.67 17.54 30.66
C GLU A 232 -7.13 16.42 29.69
N MET A 233 -6.70 15.18 29.99
CA MET A 233 -7.11 14.00 29.23
C MET A 233 -7.61 12.93 30.21
N GLU A 234 -8.84 12.47 29.97
CA GLU A 234 -9.51 11.51 30.83
C GLU A 234 -9.98 10.32 30.01
N ILE A 235 -9.80 9.10 30.55
CA ILE A 235 -10.33 7.88 29.94
C ILE A 235 -11.64 7.52 30.63
N GLN A 236 -12.72 7.57 29.89
CA GLN A 236 -14.06 7.12 30.32
C GLN A 236 -14.47 5.89 29.51
N GLY A 237 -14.23 4.69 30.05
CA GLY A 237 -14.47 3.43 29.37
C GLY A 237 -13.63 3.30 28.08
N LYS A 238 -14.27 3.38 26.91
CA LYS A 238 -13.61 3.31 25.61
C LYS A 238 -13.18 4.69 25.08
N THR A 239 -13.66 5.76 25.69
CA THR A 239 -13.48 7.12 25.17
C THR A 239 -12.41 7.89 25.91
N ILE A 240 -11.53 8.57 25.17
CA ILE A 240 -10.58 9.56 25.66
C ILE A 240 -11.20 10.93 25.44
N ILE A 241 -11.41 11.67 26.53
CA ILE A 241 -11.95 13.03 26.51
C ILE A 241 -10.80 14.01 26.71
N ILE A 242 -10.68 14.97 25.79
CA ILE A 242 -9.63 16.01 25.82
C ILE A 242 -10.28 17.35 26.10
N LYS A 243 -9.90 17.94 27.25
CA LYS A 243 -10.39 19.20 27.78
C LYS A 243 -9.28 20.26 27.78
N LYS A 244 -9.68 21.52 27.81
CA LYS A 244 -8.73 22.66 27.86
C LYS A 244 -8.36 22.95 29.29
#